data_ac7ff834d75bd1971b616eb1c75d6eaa
#
_entry.id   ac7ff834d75bd1971b616eb1c75d6eaa
#
_cell.length_a   1.000
_cell.length_b   1.000
_cell.length_c   1.000
_cell.angle_alpha   90.00
_cell.angle_beta   90.00
_cell.angle_gamma   90.00
#
_symmetry.space_group_name_H-M   'P 1'
#
loop_
_entity.id
_entity.type
_entity.pdbx_description
1 polymer ?
#
loop_
_entity_poly.entity_id
_entity_poly.type
_entity_poly.pdbx_seq_one_letter_code
_entity_poly.pdbx_strand_id
1 'polypeptide(L)'
;MFFLYSCDNNSKKNDAKYNFEIERFDKLFSQSNPDDLFYLKKDYPFLFPSQYNDQVWLDRLNDTIQKEIYREINIVFSNLDSYKNDLNNFFKNFISYYPKYKLPRIITLNSDIQYQNRVILTDSLLLIGLDNYLGSGHFFYSSIPVYIRKNLDPSMIISDIAEEYAHFVTPKDNYYTFLDKIIFYGKVLYFKDIMLPFVEDKNKLGYSKLNFDWAKKNEYYVWTYFVEKELIFSSENELTNRFINNAPFSKFYLSIDNESSPMIGKFIGWQIVKSYMRNNNSSFIEMMLMNPIDIYNNSKYKPQK
;
A
#
# COMPACT_ATOMS: atom_id res chain seq x y z
N MET A 1 -25.87 13.02 49.60
CA MET A 1 -24.44 12.90 49.33
C MET A 1 -24.28 11.84 48.19
N PHE A 2 -24.30 12.29 46.94
CA PHE A 2 -24.20 11.40 45.78
C PHE A 2 -22.77 11.39 45.28
N PHE A 3 -22.11 10.24 45.36
CA PHE A 3 -20.80 10.02 44.75
C PHE A 3 -20.99 9.73 43.27
N LEU A 4 -20.56 10.65 42.40
CA LEU A 4 -20.38 10.40 40.98
C LEU A 4 -19.09 9.63 40.80
N TYR A 5 -19.18 8.34 40.45
CA TYR A 5 -18.06 7.58 39.90
C TYR A 5 -17.84 8.04 38.45
N SER A 6 -16.80 8.82 38.27
CA SER A 6 -16.21 9.08 36.95
C SER A 6 -15.46 7.81 36.51
N CYS A 7 -15.98 7.09 35.53
CA CYS A 7 -15.21 6.05 34.85
C CYS A 7 -14.18 6.73 33.95
N ASP A 8 -12.99 6.87 34.45
CA ASP A 8 -11.81 7.23 33.67
C ASP A 8 -11.42 6.03 32.79
N ASN A 9 -11.94 5.99 31.54
CA ASN A 9 -11.52 5.06 30.53
C ASN A 9 -10.14 5.47 29.97
N ASN A 10 -9.14 5.51 30.82
CA ASN A 10 -7.75 5.48 30.41
C ASN A 10 -7.45 4.06 29.87
N SER A 11 -7.72 3.85 28.59
CA SER A 11 -7.18 2.71 27.87
C SER A 11 -5.65 2.79 27.98
N LYS A 12 -5.08 1.99 28.88
CA LYS A 12 -3.63 1.73 28.93
C LYS A 12 -3.22 1.34 27.52
N LYS A 13 -2.57 2.25 26.79
CA LYS A 13 -1.85 1.92 25.57
C LYS A 13 -0.87 0.82 25.95
N ASN A 14 -1.22 -0.40 25.63
CA ASN A 14 -0.33 -1.54 25.80
C ASN A 14 0.87 -1.29 24.87
N ASP A 15 2.02 -0.96 25.45
CA ASP A 15 3.30 -0.86 24.73
C ASP A 15 3.87 -2.25 24.40
N ALA A 16 2.98 -3.23 24.19
CA ALA A 16 3.35 -4.57 23.79
C ALA A 16 4.07 -4.51 22.44
N LYS A 17 5.36 -4.76 22.49
CA LYS A 17 6.17 -4.99 21.31
C LYS A 17 5.84 -6.40 20.79
N TYR A 18 5.29 -6.48 19.58
CA TYR A 18 5.01 -7.78 18.97
C TYR A 18 6.32 -8.48 18.66
N ASN A 19 6.42 -9.75 19.05
CA ASN A 19 7.60 -10.55 18.74
C ASN A 19 7.43 -11.16 17.36
N PHE A 20 8.07 -10.56 16.36
CA PHE A 20 8.20 -11.09 15.01
C PHE A 20 9.63 -10.87 14.52
N GLU A 21 10.05 -11.71 13.60
CA GLU A 21 11.32 -11.57 12.91
C GLU A 21 11.09 -11.27 11.44
N ILE A 22 12.02 -10.54 10.84
CA ILE A 22 12.08 -10.35 9.40
C ILE A 22 13.11 -11.34 8.88
N GLU A 23 12.63 -12.38 8.22
CA GLU A 23 13.47 -13.42 7.64
C GLU A 23 14.10 -12.90 6.36
N ARG A 24 15.42 -12.71 6.36
CA ARG A 24 16.21 -12.22 5.22
C ARG A 24 16.52 -13.35 4.24
N PHE A 25 15.47 -13.85 3.55
CA PHE A 25 15.68 -14.89 2.53
C PHE A 25 16.57 -14.38 1.38
N ASP A 26 16.46 -13.10 1.00
CA ASP A 26 17.36 -12.44 0.05
C ASP A 26 18.83 -12.65 0.42
N LYS A 27 19.18 -12.45 1.68
CA LYS A 27 20.53 -12.62 2.21
C LYS A 27 20.89 -14.10 2.33
N LEU A 28 19.98 -14.92 2.85
CA LEU A 28 20.18 -16.35 3.01
C LEU A 28 20.47 -17.02 1.66
N PHE A 29 19.61 -16.76 0.66
CA PHE A 29 19.79 -17.33 -0.69
C PHE A 29 21.09 -16.83 -1.35
N SER A 30 21.41 -15.55 -1.26
CA SER A 30 22.61 -14.98 -1.89
C SER A 30 23.93 -15.52 -1.33
N GLN A 31 23.91 -16.05 -0.09
CA GLN A 31 25.08 -16.59 0.60
C GLN A 31 25.15 -18.14 0.55
N SER A 32 24.14 -18.78 -0.04
CA SER A 32 24.03 -20.22 -0.10
C SER A 32 24.91 -20.81 -1.19
N ASN A 33 25.35 -22.05 -0.96
CA ASN A 33 26.04 -22.89 -1.92
C ASN A 33 25.05 -23.89 -2.56
N PRO A 34 25.42 -24.58 -3.65
CA PRO A 34 24.58 -25.60 -4.29
C PRO A 34 24.01 -26.64 -3.33
N ASP A 35 24.81 -27.07 -2.36
CA ASP A 35 24.45 -28.12 -1.38
C ASP A 35 23.36 -27.62 -0.38
N ASP A 36 23.23 -26.32 -0.21
CA ASP A 36 22.24 -25.70 0.69
C ASP A 36 20.83 -25.71 0.08
N LEU A 37 20.69 -25.89 -1.25
CA LEU A 37 19.43 -25.81 -1.97
C LEU A 37 18.35 -26.74 -1.41
N PHE A 38 18.73 -27.95 -1.02
CA PHE A 38 17.80 -28.90 -0.40
C PHE A 38 17.15 -28.32 0.88
N TYR A 39 17.94 -27.70 1.75
CA TYR A 39 17.46 -27.12 2.99
C TYR A 39 16.60 -25.87 2.73
N LEU A 40 17.00 -25.02 1.78
CA LEU A 40 16.20 -23.85 1.39
C LEU A 40 14.81 -24.27 0.89
N LYS A 41 14.74 -25.30 0.03
CA LYS A 41 13.46 -25.82 -0.49
C LYS A 41 12.60 -26.44 0.61
N LYS A 42 13.20 -27.04 1.62
CA LYS A 42 12.50 -27.61 2.77
C LYS A 42 11.91 -26.52 3.67
N ASP A 43 12.65 -25.44 3.94
CA ASP A 43 12.26 -24.39 4.89
C ASP A 43 11.37 -23.30 4.27
N TYR A 44 11.51 -23.11 2.94
CA TYR A 44 10.78 -22.10 2.15
C TYR A 44 10.12 -22.71 0.91
N PRO A 45 9.33 -23.79 1.02
CA PRO A 45 8.82 -24.54 -0.15
C PRO A 45 7.96 -23.66 -1.08
N PHE A 46 7.31 -22.63 -0.54
CA PHE A 46 6.46 -21.70 -1.30
C PHE A 46 7.27 -20.73 -2.19
N LEU A 47 8.60 -20.62 -2.00
CA LEU A 47 9.48 -19.84 -2.88
C LEU A 47 10.08 -20.69 -4.02
N PHE A 48 9.86 -22.01 -4.00
CA PHE A 48 10.39 -22.95 -4.97
C PHE A 48 9.29 -23.74 -5.69
N PRO A 49 8.54 -23.11 -6.61
CA PRO A 49 7.47 -23.79 -7.33
C PRO A 49 7.94 -25.06 -8.03
N SER A 50 7.18 -26.14 -7.89
CA SER A 50 7.55 -27.49 -8.36
C SER A 50 7.71 -27.61 -9.89
N GLN A 51 7.22 -26.64 -10.65
CA GLN A 51 7.40 -26.58 -12.11
C GLN A 51 8.82 -26.26 -12.55
N TYR A 52 9.67 -25.77 -11.63
CA TYR A 52 11.08 -25.47 -11.89
C TYR A 52 11.96 -26.55 -11.28
N ASN A 53 12.88 -27.07 -12.08
CA ASN A 53 13.89 -28.01 -11.60
C ASN A 53 14.99 -27.28 -10.81
N ASP A 54 15.85 -28.06 -10.14
CA ASP A 54 16.92 -27.53 -9.29
C ASP A 54 17.93 -26.68 -10.06
N GLN A 55 18.16 -27.01 -11.35
CA GLN A 55 19.13 -26.30 -12.18
C GLN A 55 18.80 -24.81 -12.30
N VAL A 56 17.52 -24.46 -12.38
CA VAL A 56 17.08 -23.05 -12.45
C VAL A 56 17.58 -22.26 -11.22
N TRP A 57 17.51 -22.87 -10.05
CA TRP A 57 17.96 -22.24 -8.80
C TRP A 57 19.48 -22.19 -8.67
N LEU A 58 20.17 -23.25 -9.14
CA LEU A 58 21.62 -23.28 -9.20
C LEU A 58 22.20 -22.27 -10.20
N ASP A 59 21.55 -22.11 -11.35
CA ASP A 59 21.90 -21.07 -12.32
C ASP A 59 21.70 -19.66 -11.72
N ARG A 60 20.59 -19.46 -10.98
CA ARG A 60 20.30 -18.20 -10.30
C ARG A 60 21.35 -17.85 -9.23
N LEU A 61 21.85 -18.83 -8.47
CA LEU A 61 22.95 -18.63 -7.50
C LEU A 61 24.25 -18.17 -8.17
N ASN A 62 24.48 -18.58 -9.43
CA ASN A 62 25.70 -18.27 -10.17
C ASN A 62 25.58 -17.02 -11.07
N ASP A 63 24.36 -16.57 -11.33
CA ASP A 63 24.09 -15.44 -12.22
C ASP A 63 24.69 -14.14 -11.71
N THR A 64 25.42 -13.43 -12.57
CA THR A 64 26.15 -12.20 -12.22
C THR A 64 25.20 -11.03 -11.94
N ILE A 65 24.06 -10.95 -12.65
CA ILE A 65 23.06 -9.90 -12.45
C ILE A 65 22.37 -10.13 -11.11
N GLN A 66 22.02 -11.37 -10.78
CA GLN A 66 21.45 -11.72 -9.47
C GLN A 66 22.39 -11.34 -8.33
N LYS A 67 23.69 -11.67 -8.45
CA LYS A 67 24.71 -11.28 -7.46
C LYS A 67 24.80 -9.76 -7.29
N GLU A 68 24.68 -9.02 -8.37
CA GLU A 68 24.69 -7.56 -8.32
C GLU A 68 23.44 -7.01 -7.63
N ILE A 69 22.23 -7.53 -7.95
CA ILE A 69 20.99 -7.16 -7.27
C ILE A 69 21.12 -7.41 -5.75
N TYR A 70 21.58 -8.56 -5.33
CA TYR A 70 21.78 -8.88 -3.92
C TYR A 70 22.80 -7.95 -3.24
N ARG A 71 23.85 -7.56 -3.94
CA ARG A 71 24.81 -6.58 -3.44
C ARG A 71 24.15 -5.24 -3.18
N GLU A 72 23.35 -4.73 -4.13
CA GLU A 72 22.63 -3.47 -4.00
C GLU A 72 21.57 -3.53 -2.88
N ILE A 73 20.83 -4.65 -2.76
CA ILE A 73 19.93 -4.87 -1.63
C ILE A 73 20.70 -4.78 -0.30
N ASN A 74 21.87 -5.41 -0.19
CA ASN A 74 22.64 -5.38 1.05
C ASN A 74 23.21 -4.01 1.38
N ILE A 75 23.52 -3.18 0.37
CA ILE A 75 23.94 -1.79 0.59
C ILE A 75 22.80 -0.97 1.18
N VAL A 76 21.61 -1.01 0.56
CA VAL A 76 20.45 -0.21 0.97
C VAL A 76 19.86 -0.74 2.29
N PHE A 77 19.79 -2.06 2.43
CA PHE A 77 19.13 -2.75 3.55
C PHE A 77 20.12 -3.49 4.45
N SER A 78 21.28 -2.88 4.73
CA SER A 78 22.27 -3.43 5.66
C SER A 78 21.70 -3.61 7.08
N ASN A 79 20.79 -2.71 7.49
CA ASN A 79 20.05 -2.75 8.75
C ASN A 79 18.54 -2.58 8.46
N LEU A 80 17.71 -3.39 9.12
CA LEU A 80 16.25 -3.35 9.03
C LEU A 80 15.55 -2.84 10.30
N ASP A 81 16.27 -2.28 11.28
CA ASP A 81 15.69 -1.89 12.56
C ASP A 81 14.61 -0.81 12.43
N SER A 82 14.80 0.16 11.54
CA SER A 82 13.78 1.19 11.29
C SER A 82 12.50 0.58 10.71
N TYR A 83 12.63 -0.33 9.74
CA TYR A 83 11.49 -1.04 9.13
C TYR A 83 10.79 -1.95 10.14
N LYS A 84 11.54 -2.60 11.03
CA LYS A 84 10.99 -3.41 12.12
C LYS A 84 10.19 -2.54 13.10
N ASN A 85 10.64 -1.32 13.38
CA ASN A 85 9.90 -0.36 14.21
C ASN A 85 8.61 0.11 13.51
N ASP A 86 8.66 0.43 12.23
CA ASP A 86 7.48 0.84 11.45
C ASP A 86 6.45 -0.28 11.37
N LEU A 87 6.89 -1.51 11.11
CA LEU A 87 6.04 -2.70 11.13
C LEU A 87 5.42 -2.93 12.52
N ASN A 88 6.20 -2.76 13.59
CA ASN A 88 5.68 -2.90 14.96
C ASN A 88 4.58 -1.88 15.26
N ASN A 89 4.77 -0.62 14.85
CA ASN A 89 3.76 0.43 14.97
C ASN A 89 2.51 0.12 14.13
N PHE A 90 2.70 -0.34 12.90
CA PHE A 90 1.62 -0.78 12.03
C PHE A 90 0.83 -1.94 12.67
N PHE A 91 1.49 -3.01 13.12
CA PHE A 91 0.82 -4.16 13.73
C PHE A 91 0.13 -3.81 15.04
N LYS A 92 0.71 -2.92 15.84
CA LYS A 92 0.06 -2.40 17.06
C LYS A 92 -1.29 -1.74 16.73
N ASN A 93 -1.32 -0.90 15.71
CA ASN A 93 -2.55 -0.26 15.25
C ASN A 93 -3.51 -1.28 14.64
N PHE A 94 -3.02 -2.15 13.73
CA PHE A 94 -3.84 -3.13 13.03
C PHE A 94 -4.54 -4.11 13.98
N ILE A 95 -3.80 -4.72 14.91
CA ILE A 95 -4.34 -5.71 15.86
C ILE A 95 -5.35 -5.06 16.84
N SER A 96 -5.24 -3.76 17.11
CA SER A 96 -6.24 -3.06 17.93
C SER A 96 -7.64 -3.08 17.31
N TYR A 97 -7.74 -3.13 15.98
CA TYR A 97 -9.00 -3.24 15.22
C TYR A 97 -9.32 -4.68 14.81
N TYR A 98 -8.29 -5.52 14.62
CA TYR A 98 -8.42 -6.91 14.18
C TYR A 98 -7.76 -7.88 15.18
N PRO A 99 -8.27 -7.99 16.42
CA PRO A 99 -7.60 -8.70 17.52
C PRO A 99 -7.44 -10.22 17.33
N LYS A 100 -8.18 -10.81 16.38
CA LYS A 100 -8.09 -12.24 16.06
C LYS A 100 -7.06 -12.53 14.96
N TYR A 101 -6.47 -11.50 14.36
CA TYR A 101 -5.50 -11.68 13.29
C TYR A 101 -4.18 -12.22 13.83
N LYS A 102 -3.65 -13.23 13.16
CA LYS A 102 -2.34 -13.80 13.46
C LYS A 102 -1.29 -13.19 12.54
N LEU A 103 -0.18 -12.75 13.11
CA LEU A 103 0.91 -12.19 12.31
C LEU A 103 1.47 -13.26 11.35
N PRO A 104 1.68 -12.92 10.08
CA PRO A 104 2.31 -13.79 9.11
C PRO A 104 3.82 -13.91 9.36
N ARG A 105 4.46 -14.92 8.76
CA ARG A 105 5.92 -14.88 8.57
C ARG A 105 6.27 -13.73 7.63
N ILE A 106 7.26 -12.93 8.00
CA ILE A 106 7.69 -11.76 7.23
C ILE A 106 9.02 -12.11 6.56
N ILE A 107 9.02 -12.17 5.25
CA ILE A 107 10.16 -12.66 4.48
C ILE A 107 10.54 -11.62 3.42
N THR A 108 11.80 -11.23 3.42
CA THR A 108 12.35 -10.39 2.37
C THR A 108 13.01 -11.25 1.29
N LEU A 109 12.88 -10.84 0.04
CA LEU A 109 13.40 -11.60 -1.10
C LEU A 109 13.84 -10.65 -2.23
N ASN A 110 14.48 -11.22 -3.25
CA ASN A 110 14.69 -10.60 -4.55
C ASN A 110 13.63 -11.14 -5.53
N SER A 111 12.82 -10.26 -6.10
CA SER A 111 11.71 -10.56 -7.00
C SER A 111 12.00 -10.29 -8.48
N ASP A 112 13.25 -10.06 -8.88
CA ASP A 112 13.66 -9.67 -10.24
C ASP A 112 13.01 -8.35 -10.69
N ILE A 113 12.89 -7.40 -9.76
CA ILE A 113 12.30 -6.07 -10.00
C ILE A 113 10.86 -6.16 -10.54
N GLN A 114 10.11 -7.17 -10.09
CA GLN A 114 8.69 -7.29 -10.39
C GLN A 114 7.88 -6.31 -9.52
N TYR A 115 7.98 -5.04 -9.85
CA TYR A 115 7.43 -3.94 -9.03
C TYR A 115 5.91 -4.00 -8.87
N GLN A 116 5.17 -4.73 -9.72
CA GLN A 116 3.73 -4.94 -9.57
C GLN A 116 3.39 -5.83 -8.37
N ASN A 117 4.32 -6.74 -8.01
CA ASN A 117 4.18 -7.72 -6.93
C ASN A 117 5.25 -7.51 -5.84
N ARG A 118 5.66 -6.26 -5.61
CA ARG A 118 6.74 -5.95 -4.66
C ARG A 118 6.40 -6.26 -3.20
N VAL A 119 5.12 -6.33 -2.87
CA VAL A 119 4.59 -6.85 -1.60
C VAL A 119 3.50 -7.86 -1.92
N ILE A 120 3.55 -9.02 -1.28
CA ILE A 120 2.52 -10.06 -1.39
C ILE A 120 2.09 -10.45 0.01
N LEU A 121 0.81 -10.31 0.30
CA LEU A 121 0.18 -10.71 1.57
C LEU A 121 -0.74 -11.91 1.33
N THR A 122 -0.56 -12.93 2.17
CA THR A 122 -1.47 -14.08 2.31
C THR A 122 -1.86 -14.24 3.78
N ASP A 123 -2.68 -15.23 4.10
CA ASP A 123 -3.07 -15.52 5.50
C ASP A 123 -1.88 -15.81 6.42
N SER A 124 -0.77 -16.31 5.87
CA SER A 124 0.38 -16.78 6.65
C SER A 124 1.73 -16.17 6.25
N LEU A 125 1.79 -15.43 5.15
CA LEU A 125 3.03 -14.88 4.60
C LEU A 125 2.87 -13.41 4.23
N LEU A 126 3.89 -12.61 4.57
CA LEU A 126 4.14 -11.28 4.05
C LEU A 126 5.49 -11.31 3.33
N LEU A 127 5.47 -11.29 2.00
CA LEU A 127 6.67 -11.30 1.17
C LEU A 127 6.99 -9.88 0.69
N ILE A 128 8.24 -9.47 0.80
CA ILE A 128 8.69 -8.11 0.44
C ILE A 128 9.90 -8.22 -0.50
N GLY A 129 9.70 -7.81 -1.76
CA GLY A 129 10.76 -7.75 -2.78
C GLY A 129 11.63 -6.51 -2.59
N LEU A 130 12.73 -6.62 -1.83
CA LEU A 130 13.59 -5.49 -1.48
C LEU A 130 14.29 -4.84 -2.69
N ASP A 131 14.48 -5.60 -3.76
CA ASP A 131 15.01 -5.12 -5.04
C ASP A 131 14.13 -4.07 -5.73
N ASN A 132 12.89 -3.90 -5.26
CA ASN A 132 11.96 -2.85 -5.72
C ASN A 132 12.05 -1.54 -4.92
N TYR A 133 12.98 -1.45 -3.97
CA TYR A 133 13.10 -0.30 -3.07
C TYR A 133 14.53 0.22 -2.91
N LEU A 134 15.32 0.13 -3.98
CA LEU A 134 16.73 0.57 -3.98
C LEU A 134 16.91 2.07 -4.10
N GLY A 135 15.80 2.81 -4.26
CA GLY A 135 15.77 4.25 -4.49
C GLY A 135 15.37 4.61 -5.92
N SER A 136 14.56 5.63 -6.09
CA SER A 136 13.92 6.00 -7.37
C SER A 136 14.89 6.29 -8.53
N GLY A 137 16.15 6.66 -8.22
CA GLY A 137 17.21 6.92 -9.19
C GLY A 137 18.12 5.73 -9.50
N HIS A 138 17.83 4.55 -8.92
CA HIS A 138 18.70 3.39 -9.05
C HIS A 138 18.82 2.93 -10.52
N PHE A 139 20.01 2.53 -10.95
CA PHE A 139 20.30 2.21 -12.35
C PHE A 139 19.51 1.00 -12.86
N PHE A 140 19.17 0.03 -12.02
CA PHE A 140 18.27 -1.08 -12.38
C PHE A 140 16.88 -0.64 -12.80
N TYR A 141 16.46 0.57 -12.43
CA TYR A 141 15.14 1.12 -12.79
C TYR A 141 15.19 2.03 -14.04
N SER A 142 16.30 2.09 -14.76
CA SER A 142 16.49 2.99 -15.90
C SER A 142 15.45 2.77 -17.01
N SER A 143 15.00 1.53 -17.23
CA SER A 143 13.96 1.18 -18.21
C SER A 143 12.53 1.36 -17.69
N ILE A 144 12.34 1.62 -16.39
CA ILE A 144 11.02 1.81 -15.78
C ILE A 144 10.58 3.27 -15.93
N PRO A 145 9.35 3.55 -16.37
CA PRO A 145 8.85 4.91 -16.49
C PRO A 145 8.97 5.71 -15.19
N VAL A 146 9.32 6.99 -15.28
CA VAL A 146 9.57 7.88 -14.14
C VAL A 146 8.41 7.91 -13.15
N TYR A 147 7.17 7.93 -13.64
CA TYR A 147 5.98 7.96 -12.79
C TYR A 147 5.75 6.67 -11.98
N ILE A 148 6.40 5.55 -12.37
CA ILE A 148 6.41 4.30 -11.60
C ILE A 148 7.60 4.30 -10.64
N ARG A 149 8.83 4.49 -11.18
CA ARG A 149 10.06 4.33 -10.40
C ARG A 149 10.20 5.32 -9.26
N LYS A 150 9.50 6.47 -9.30
CA LYS A 150 9.50 7.44 -8.19
C LYS A 150 9.05 6.82 -6.84
N ASN A 151 8.28 5.74 -6.89
CA ASN A 151 7.76 5.03 -5.72
C ASN A 151 8.57 3.74 -5.42
N LEU A 152 9.64 3.46 -6.17
CA LEU A 152 10.58 2.37 -5.88
C LEU A 152 11.66 2.87 -4.92
N ASP A 153 11.22 3.29 -3.76
CA ASP A 153 12.02 3.97 -2.73
C ASP A 153 11.78 3.32 -1.36
N PRO A 154 12.82 3.16 -0.54
CA PRO A 154 12.70 2.54 0.78
C PRO A 154 11.59 3.11 1.67
N SER A 155 11.31 4.41 1.57
CA SER A 155 10.25 5.09 2.34
C SER A 155 8.84 4.63 2.00
N MET A 156 8.67 3.92 0.88
CA MET A 156 7.35 3.43 0.43
C MET A 156 6.98 2.05 1.00
N ILE A 157 7.93 1.29 1.53
CA ILE A 157 7.71 -0.10 1.98
C ILE A 157 6.52 -0.21 2.92
N ILE A 158 6.47 0.59 3.97
CA ILE A 158 5.38 0.48 4.98
C ILE A 158 4.03 0.91 4.41
N SER A 159 4.00 1.89 3.49
CA SER A 159 2.79 2.33 2.80
C SER A 159 2.25 1.23 1.87
N ASP A 160 3.12 0.53 1.16
CA ASP A 160 2.75 -0.57 0.26
C ASP A 160 2.27 -1.78 1.05
N ILE A 161 2.92 -2.12 2.16
CA ILE A 161 2.44 -3.16 3.08
C ILE A 161 1.04 -2.83 3.59
N ALA A 162 0.81 -1.60 4.04
CA ALA A 162 -0.50 -1.17 4.51
C ALA A 162 -1.56 -1.19 3.39
N GLU A 163 -1.18 -0.98 2.12
CA GLU A 163 -2.07 -1.12 0.97
C GLU A 163 -2.56 -2.56 0.81
N GLU A 164 -1.65 -3.53 0.88
CA GLU A 164 -2.00 -4.95 0.79
C GLU A 164 -2.91 -5.38 1.96
N TYR A 165 -2.63 -4.92 3.18
CA TYR A 165 -3.52 -5.18 4.32
C TYR A 165 -4.90 -4.52 4.14
N ALA A 166 -4.96 -3.30 3.61
CA ALA A 166 -6.23 -2.65 3.31
C ALA A 166 -7.03 -3.43 2.27
N HIS A 167 -6.37 -3.91 1.20
CA HIS A 167 -6.99 -4.78 0.19
C HIS A 167 -7.46 -6.11 0.75
N PHE A 168 -6.75 -6.65 1.73
CA PHE A 168 -7.09 -7.91 2.39
C PHE A 168 -8.36 -7.80 3.24
N VAL A 169 -8.55 -6.67 3.97
CA VAL A 169 -9.69 -6.48 4.87
C VAL A 169 -10.88 -5.76 4.24
N THR A 170 -10.72 -5.14 3.07
CA THR A 170 -11.80 -4.43 2.39
C THR A 170 -12.57 -5.39 1.49
N PRO A 171 -13.90 -5.54 1.64
CA PRO A 171 -14.70 -6.34 0.71
C PRO A 171 -14.50 -5.88 -0.73
N LYS A 172 -14.36 -6.85 -1.65
CA LYS A 172 -14.16 -6.60 -3.10
C LYS A 172 -15.45 -6.78 -3.89
N ASP A 173 -16.61 -6.70 -3.26
CA ASP A 173 -17.88 -7.00 -3.88
C ASP A 173 -18.34 -5.88 -4.82
N ASN A 174 -18.58 -6.26 -6.07
CA ASN A 174 -19.42 -5.55 -7.05
C ASN A 174 -19.12 -4.05 -7.25
N TYR A 175 -17.89 -3.69 -7.56
CA TYR A 175 -17.53 -2.32 -7.93
C TYR A 175 -17.79 -2.06 -9.42
N TYR A 176 -19.04 -1.70 -9.76
CA TYR A 176 -19.46 -1.49 -11.14
C TYR A 176 -19.23 -0.06 -11.62
N THR A 177 -19.49 0.92 -10.76
CA THR A 177 -19.42 2.33 -11.12
C THR A 177 -18.06 2.96 -10.79
N PHE A 178 -17.81 4.11 -11.37
CA PHE A 178 -16.63 4.91 -11.01
C PHE A 178 -16.66 5.32 -9.54
N LEU A 179 -17.85 5.64 -8.99
CA LEU A 179 -18.03 5.91 -7.56
C LEU A 179 -17.54 4.76 -6.70
N ASP A 180 -17.96 3.53 -7.03
CA ASP A 180 -17.56 2.35 -6.24
C ASP A 180 -16.04 2.21 -6.17
N LYS A 181 -15.37 2.44 -7.31
CA LYS A 181 -13.91 2.35 -7.41
C LYS A 181 -13.20 3.46 -6.63
N ILE A 182 -13.65 4.72 -6.74
CA ILE A 182 -13.00 5.81 -6.00
C ILE A 182 -13.22 5.68 -4.49
N ILE A 183 -14.39 5.21 -4.04
CA ILE A 183 -14.65 4.96 -2.61
C ILE A 183 -13.82 3.78 -2.11
N PHE A 184 -13.68 2.71 -2.89
CA PHE A 184 -12.80 1.60 -2.53
C PHE A 184 -11.37 2.09 -2.21
N TYR A 185 -10.76 2.84 -3.14
CA TYR A 185 -9.44 3.40 -2.90
C TYR A 185 -9.43 4.48 -1.81
N GLY A 186 -10.54 5.17 -1.62
CA GLY A 186 -10.75 6.07 -0.49
C GLY A 186 -10.68 5.35 0.86
N LYS A 187 -11.29 4.17 0.97
CA LYS A 187 -11.19 3.30 2.15
C LYS A 187 -9.76 2.82 2.37
N VAL A 188 -9.06 2.40 1.32
CA VAL A 188 -7.65 1.99 1.37
C VAL A 188 -6.78 3.12 1.94
N LEU A 189 -6.96 4.35 1.46
CA LEU A 189 -6.21 5.50 1.95
C LEU A 189 -6.59 5.91 3.37
N TYR A 190 -7.87 5.81 3.72
CA TYR A 190 -8.31 6.05 5.10
C TYR A 190 -7.81 4.96 6.06
N PHE A 191 -7.72 3.72 5.61
CA PHE A 191 -7.04 2.65 6.36
C PHE A 191 -5.59 3.04 6.66
N LYS A 192 -4.85 3.55 5.65
CA LYS A 192 -3.49 4.05 5.85
C LYS A 192 -3.44 5.23 6.85
N ASP A 193 -4.45 6.10 6.90
CA ASP A 193 -4.52 7.18 7.90
C ASP A 193 -4.55 6.63 9.34
N ILE A 194 -5.33 5.58 9.55
CA ILE A 194 -5.49 4.96 10.86
C ILE A 194 -4.29 4.10 11.25
N MET A 195 -3.77 3.32 10.30
CA MET A 195 -2.68 2.37 10.57
C MET A 195 -1.30 3.03 10.59
N LEU A 196 -1.11 4.09 9.81
CA LEU A 196 0.16 4.79 9.61
C LEU A 196 0.05 6.29 9.92
N PRO A 197 -0.35 6.70 11.14
CA PRO A 197 -0.49 8.12 11.49
C PRO A 197 0.84 8.90 11.43
N PHE A 198 1.97 8.19 11.41
CA PHE A 198 3.32 8.74 11.32
C PHE A 198 3.82 8.91 9.89
N VAL A 199 3.08 8.44 8.87
CA VAL A 199 3.43 8.59 7.45
C VAL A 199 2.73 9.81 6.87
N GLU A 200 3.47 10.65 6.15
CA GLU A 200 2.91 11.82 5.47
C GLU A 200 1.84 11.43 4.43
N ASP A 201 0.80 12.23 4.33
CA ASP A 201 -0.34 11.98 3.44
C ASP A 201 0.05 11.81 1.97
N LYS A 202 1.03 12.57 1.48
CA LYS A 202 1.55 12.40 0.10
C LYS A 202 2.13 11.01 -0.15
N ASN A 203 2.83 10.44 0.85
CA ASN A 203 3.47 9.12 0.73
C ASN A 203 2.43 7.98 0.80
N LYS A 204 1.28 8.18 1.48
CA LYS A 204 0.16 7.22 1.45
C LYS A 204 -0.42 7.06 0.04
N LEU A 205 -0.42 8.14 -0.75
CA LEU A 205 -0.86 8.18 -2.15
C LEU A 205 0.25 7.84 -3.17
N GLY A 206 1.52 7.80 -2.75
CA GLY A 206 2.66 7.76 -3.67
C GLY A 206 2.80 9.03 -4.50
N TYR A 207 2.42 10.19 -3.95
CA TYR A 207 2.51 11.48 -4.60
C TYR A 207 3.82 12.20 -4.28
N SER A 208 4.33 12.96 -5.26
CA SER A 208 5.28 14.02 -4.95
C SER A 208 4.57 15.16 -4.20
N LYS A 209 5.36 16.06 -3.57
CA LYS A 209 4.79 17.26 -2.95
C LYS A 209 3.99 18.09 -3.96
N LEU A 210 4.49 18.26 -5.18
CA LEU A 210 3.80 19.00 -6.25
C LEU A 210 2.43 18.38 -6.59
N ASN A 211 2.38 17.06 -6.76
CA ASN A 211 1.13 16.36 -7.05
C ASN A 211 0.13 16.50 -5.90
N PHE A 212 0.60 16.37 -4.67
CA PHE A 212 -0.28 16.49 -3.50
C PHE A 212 -0.84 17.92 -3.34
N ASP A 213 0.00 18.93 -3.55
CA ASP A 213 -0.43 20.32 -3.48
C ASP A 213 -1.41 20.66 -4.61
N TRP A 214 -1.15 20.15 -5.84
CA TRP A 214 -2.08 20.30 -6.97
C TRP A 214 -3.44 19.66 -6.67
N ALA A 215 -3.45 18.42 -6.18
CA ALA A 215 -4.68 17.71 -5.84
C ALA A 215 -5.55 18.47 -4.83
N LYS A 216 -4.93 18.99 -3.76
CA LYS A 216 -5.63 19.82 -2.76
C LYS A 216 -6.18 21.12 -3.34
N LYS A 217 -5.36 21.82 -4.14
CA LYS A 217 -5.76 23.10 -4.73
C LYS A 217 -6.90 22.95 -5.75
N ASN A 218 -6.95 21.80 -6.44
CA ASN A 218 -7.91 21.57 -7.51
C ASN A 218 -9.07 20.64 -7.11
N GLU A 219 -9.20 20.27 -5.84
CA GLU A 219 -10.22 19.33 -5.34
C GLU A 219 -11.63 19.72 -5.78
N TYR A 220 -12.01 21.01 -5.63
CA TYR A 220 -13.29 21.54 -6.05
C TYR A 220 -13.52 21.38 -7.57
N TYR A 221 -12.53 21.75 -8.38
CA TYR A 221 -12.65 21.70 -9.86
C TYR A 221 -12.72 20.28 -10.37
N VAL A 222 -11.94 19.37 -9.80
CA VAL A 222 -11.97 17.94 -10.13
C VAL A 222 -13.34 17.34 -9.79
N TRP A 223 -13.85 17.63 -8.60
CA TRP A 223 -15.16 17.16 -8.20
C TRP A 223 -16.28 17.71 -9.09
N THR A 224 -16.26 19.02 -9.37
CA THR A 224 -17.20 19.65 -10.29
C THR A 224 -17.17 19.00 -11.67
N TYR A 225 -15.97 18.73 -12.20
CA TYR A 225 -15.81 18.03 -13.47
C TYR A 225 -16.45 16.63 -13.44
N PHE A 226 -16.23 15.84 -12.37
CA PHE A 226 -16.83 14.52 -12.25
C PHE A 226 -18.36 14.56 -12.21
N VAL A 227 -18.93 15.54 -11.55
CA VAL A 227 -20.40 15.74 -11.45
C VAL A 227 -20.98 16.24 -12.77
N GLU A 228 -20.43 17.32 -13.36
CA GLU A 228 -20.94 17.94 -14.57
C GLU A 228 -20.83 17.04 -15.82
N LYS A 229 -19.83 16.14 -15.84
CA LYS A 229 -19.65 15.13 -16.87
C LYS A 229 -20.38 13.82 -16.60
N GLU A 230 -21.18 13.77 -15.52
CA GLU A 230 -21.97 12.60 -15.11
C GLU A 230 -21.13 11.32 -14.90
N LEU A 231 -19.84 11.47 -14.52
CA LEU A 231 -18.90 10.34 -14.43
C LEU A 231 -19.14 9.49 -13.18
N ILE A 232 -19.70 10.08 -12.13
CA ILE A 232 -19.79 9.46 -10.79
C ILE A 232 -20.46 8.08 -10.84
N PHE A 233 -21.57 7.95 -11.55
CA PHE A 233 -22.31 6.69 -11.66
C PHE A 233 -22.06 5.93 -12.97
N SER A 234 -21.12 6.41 -13.78
CA SER A 234 -20.74 5.72 -15.01
C SER A 234 -20.02 4.42 -14.72
N SER A 235 -20.30 3.39 -15.50
CA SER A 235 -19.64 2.09 -15.49
C SER A 235 -18.51 1.94 -16.55
N GLU A 236 -18.13 3.03 -17.20
CA GLU A 236 -17.09 3.02 -18.22
C GLU A 236 -15.72 2.65 -17.63
N ASN A 237 -15.14 1.57 -18.17
CA ASN A 237 -13.82 1.10 -17.70
C ASN A 237 -12.69 2.09 -17.97
N GLU A 238 -12.84 2.95 -18.99
CA GLU A 238 -11.86 3.97 -19.31
C GLU A 238 -11.61 4.94 -18.16
N LEU A 239 -12.62 5.25 -17.34
CA LEU A 239 -12.48 6.11 -16.16
C LEU A 239 -11.46 5.58 -15.16
N THR A 240 -11.34 4.26 -15.05
CA THR A 240 -10.30 3.62 -14.23
C THR A 240 -8.89 3.96 -14.73
N ASN A 241 -8.68 3.89 -16.06
CA ASN A 241 -7.39 4.23 -16.65
C ASN A 241 -7.07 5.72 -16.56
N ARG A 242 -8.09 6.57 -16.64
CA ARG A 242 -7.93 8.03 -16.60
C ARG A 242 -7.63 8.56 -15.20
N PHE A 243 -8.26 7.98 -14.16
CA PHE A 243 -8.32 8.61 -12.83
C PHE A 243 -7.90 7.73 -11.67
N ILE A 244 -7.68 6.43 -11.87
CA ILE A 244 -7.37 5.49 -10.78
C ILE A 244 -6.04 4.75 -11.01
N ASN A 245 -5.80 4.24 -12.21
CA ASN A 245 -4.59 3.50 -12.52
C ASN A 245 -3.36 4.42 -12.50
N ASN A 246 -2.21 3.83 -12.19
CA ASN A 246 -0.95 4.56 -12.17
C ASN A 246 -0.61 5.07 -13.58
N ALA A 247 -0.39 6.37 -13.67
CA ALA A 247 -0.13 7.09 -14.92
C ALA A 247 0.73 8.34 -14.60
N PRO A 248 1.33 9.00 -15.59
CA PRO A 248 2.07 10.24 -15.35
C PRO A 248 1.17 11.38 -14.82
N PHE A 249 -0.08 11.42 -15.25
CA PHE A 249 -1.10 12.41 -14.88
C PHE A 249 -2.51 11.85 -15.09
N SER A 250 -3.54 12.49 -14.55
CA SER A 250 -4.94 12.15 -14.78
C SER A 250 -5.45 12.80 -16.08
N LYS A 251 -6.31 12.10 -16.84
CA LYS A 251 -6.77 12.55 -18.16
C LYS A 251 -8.20 13.11 -18.11
N PHE A 252 -8.30 14.42 -18.18
CA PHE A 252 -9.58 15.16 -18.27
C PHE A 252 -9.96 15.48 -19.73
N TYR A 253 -9.04 15.24 -20.69
CA TYR A 253 -9.11 15.71 -22.08
C TYR A 253 -9.11 17.23 -22.20
N LEU A 254 -8.32 17.87 -21.35
CA LEU A 254 -8.10 19.31 -21.32
C LEU A 254 -6.62 19.63 -21.57
N SER A 255 -6.34 20.85 -21.99
CA SER A 255 -4.96 21.30 -22.27
C SER A 255 -4.03 21.26 -21.05
N ILE A 256 -4.61 21.23 -19.82
CA ILE A 256 -3.87 21.21 -18.56
C ILE A 256 -3.63 19.77 -18.01
N ASP A 257 -3.98 18.72 -18.76
CA ASP A 257 -3.89 17.35 -18.26
C ASP A 257 -2.49 16.99 -17.73
N ASN A 258 -1.44 17.42 -18.42
CA ASN A 258 -0.04 17.15 -18.05
C ASN A 258 0.39 17.82 -16.74
N GLU A 259 -0.35 18.78 -16.22
CA GLU A 259 -0.13 19.41 -14.92
C GLU A 259 -0.87 18.69 -13.80
N SER A 260 -1.87 17.86 -14.13
CA SER A 260 -2.74 17.22 -13.17
C SER A 260 -2.03 16.13 -12.37
N SER A 261 -2.48 15.92 -11.13
CA SER A 261 -2.01 14.81 -10.33
C SER A 261 -2.47 13.47 -10.89
N PRO A 262 -1.60 12.44 -10.92
CA PRO A 262 -2.02 11.09 -11.31
C PRO A 262 -3.03 10.52 -10.32
N MET A 263 -3.82 9.53 -10.74
CA MET A 263 -4.73 8.79 -9.85
C MET A 263 -5.66 9.68 -9.02
N ILE A 264 -6.09 10.83 -9.55
CA ILE A 264 -6.84 11.85 -8.78
C ILE A 264 -8.17 11.30 -8.24
N GLY A 265 -8.74 10.27 -8.85
CA GLY A 265 -9.93 9.58 -8.34
C GLY A 265 -9.70 8.95 -6.97
N LYS A 266 -8.50 8.41 -6.71
CA LYS A 266 -8.13 7.89 -5.37
C LYS A 266 -8.15 9.01 -4.33
N PHE A 267 -7.61 10.18 -4.67
CA PHE A 267 -7.63 11.35 -3.78
C PHE A 267 -9.05 11.80 -3.47
N ILE A 268 -9.91 11.96 -4.49
CA ILE A 268 -11.31 12.36 -4.29
C ILE A 268 -12.06 11.33 -3.44
N GLY A 269 -11.92 10.03 -3.71
CA GLY A 269 -12.49 8.98 -2.89
C GLY A 269 -12.07 9.06 -1.43
N TRP A 270 -10.79 9.36 -1.19
CA TRP A 270 -10.26 9.57 0.15
C TRP A 270 -10.90 10.76 0.87
N GLN A 271 -11.08 11.90 0.18
CA GLN A 271 -11.76 13.07 0.77
C GLN A 271 -13.23 12.77 1.07
N ILE A 272 -13.93 11.99 0.21
CA ILE A 272 -15.31 11.56 0.47
C ILE A 272 -15.37 10.69 1.73
N VAL A 273 -14.49 9.69 1.87
CA VAL A 273 -14.43 8.82 3.07
C VAL A 273 -14.07 9.63 4.32
N LYS A 274 -13.11 10.54 4.25
CA LYS A 274 -12.81 11.48 5.35
C LYS A 274 -14.02 12.33 5.74
N SER A 275 -14.76 12.81 4.75
CA SER A 275 -15.98 13.59 4.99
C SER A 275 -17.07 12.73 5.66
N TYR A 276 -17.26 11.49 5.19
CA TYR A 276 -18.17 10.55 5.82
C TYR A 276 -17.84 10.34 7.30
N MET A 277 -16.58 10.02 7.60
CA MET A 277 -16.15 9.77 8.99
C MET A 277 -16.27 10.99 9.91
N ARG A 278 -16.15 12.22 9.37
CA ARG A 278 -16.36 13.46 10.15
C ARG A 278 -17.83 13.76 10.44
N ASN A 279 -18.72 13.35 9.54
CA ASN A 279 -20.14 13.72 9.61
C ASN A 279 -21.03 12.63 10.23
N ASN A 280 -20.48 11.45 10.50
CA ASN A 280 -21.23 10.31 11.01
C ASN A 280 -20.53 9.70 12.23
N ASN A 281 -21.30 9.14 13.14
CA ASN A 281 -20.79 8.42 14.31
C ASN A 281 -20.57 6.93 13.97
N SER A 282 -19.81 6.66 12.91
CA SER A 282 -19.51 5.31 12.45
C SER A 282 -18.13 4.90 12.93
N SER A 283 -17.97 3.65 13.35
CA SER A 283 -16.66 3.12 13.67
C SER A 283 -15.83 2.89 12.40
N PHE A 284 -14.52 2.78 12.56
CA PHE A 284 -13.60 2.45 11.45
C PHE A 284 -14.01 1.13 10.75
N ILE A 285 -14.31 0.09 11.52
CA ILE A 285 -14.69 -1.22 10.96
C ILE A 285 -16.02 -1.13 10.19
N GLU A 286 -17.03 -0.46 10.74
CA GLU A 286 -18.32 -0.27 10.04
C GLU A 286 -18.11 0.45 8.71
N MET A 287 -17.32 1.52 8.68
CA MET A 287 -17.00 2.23 7.44
C MET A 287 -16.27 1.33 6.43
N MET A 288 -15.30 0.51 6.86
CA MET A 288 -14.59 -0.40 5.97
C MET A 288 -15.52 -1.42 5.31
N LEU A 289 -16.58 -1.87 6.01
CA LEU A 289 -17.56 -2.84 5.52
C LEU A 289 -18.75 -2.22 4.78
N MET A 290 -18.94 -0.90 4.86
CA MET A 290 -20.11 -0.21 4.31
C MET A 290 -20.09 -0.17 2.78
N ASN A 291 -21.26 -0.19 2.15
CA ASN A 291 -21.38 -0.02 0.71
C ASN A 291 -20.90 1.37 0.25
N PRO A 292 -20.24 1.47 -0.91
CA PRO A 292 -19.75 2.75 -1.43
C PRO A 292 -20.83 3.83 -1.56
N ILE A 293 -22.00 3.46 -2.05
CA ILE A 293 -23.12 4.39 -2.22
C ILE A 293 -23.62 4.99 -0.90
N ASP A 294 -23.62 4.19 0.18
CA ASP A 294 -24.03 4.65 1.50
C ASP A 294 -23.01 5.62 2.10
N ILE A 295 -21.71 5.37 1.90
CA ILE A 295 -20.65 6.30 2.27
C ILE A 295 -20.85 7.62 1.53
N TYR A 296 -21.06 7.59 0.21
CA TYR A 296 -21.24 8.78 -0.59
C TYR A 296 -22.45 9.59 -0.14
N ASN A 297 -23.64 8.99 -0.06
CA ASN A 297 -24.89 9.64 0.29
C ASN A 297 -24.84 10.29 1.68
N ASN A 298 -24.14 9.68 2.63
CA ASN A 298 -24.05 10.16 4.00
C ASN A 298 -22.79 11.01 4.27
N SER A 299 -21.89 11.12 3.30
CA SER A 299 -20.62 11.84 3.47
C SER A 299 -20.80 13.35 3.64
N LYS A 300 -21.87 13.93 3.08
CA LYS A 300 -22.07 15.39 2.94
C LYS A 300 -20.84 16.05 2.26
N TYR A 301 -20.15 15.30 1.41
CA TYR A 301 -18.95 15.79 0.74
C TYR A 301 -19.27 16.93 -0.20
N LYS A 302 -18.68 18.09 0.08
CA LYS A 302 -18.84 19.31 -0.71
C LYS A 302 -17.53 20.12 -0.60
N PRO A 303 -16.58 19.91 -1.52
CA PRO A 303 -15.32 20.64 -1.48
C PRO A 303 -15.55 22.15 -1.67
N GLN A 304 -14.73 22.94 -0.98
CA GLN A 304 -14.78 24.41 -1.07
C GLN A 304 -13.97 24.86 -2.31
N LYS A 305 -14.40 25.96 -2.93
CA LYS A 305 -13.69 26.59 -4.05
C LYS A 305 -12.40 27.25 -3.57
#